data_f71cfeb8e32b8d7ac810a27543e1c2d0
#
_entry.id   f71cfeb8e32b8d7ac810a27543e1c2d0
#
_cell.length_a   1.000
_cell.length_b   1.000
_cell.length_c   1.000
_cell.angle_alpha   90.00
_cell.angle_beta   90.00
_cell.angle_gamma   90.00
#
_symmetry.space_group_name_H-M   'P 1'
#
loop_
_entity.id
_entity.type
_entity.pdbx_description
1 polymer ?
#
loop_
_entity_poly.entity_id
_entity_poly.type
_entity_poly.pdbx_seq_one_letter_code
_entity_poly.pdbx_strand_id
1 'polypeptide(L)'
;SRIDGIILLVIFTCFCTYTIYQGLHNRDNSSTENYTAIPIWKAILLIILGLTGLIIGGELIVNNAVTIAQSWGISESVIGVTVVALGTSLPELATSAMAALKKNTDLAIGNVIGSNIFNVFFVLGISSVINPLTSYPNLQVDAAMAAGSSLLLLLFILISRKRNINRIEGISMLTIYGIY
;
A
#
# COMPACT_ATOMS: atom_id res chain seq x y z
N SER A 1 21.34 3.85 7.99
CA SER A 1 22.61 3.24 7.58
C SER A 1 22.36 1.92 6.85
N ARG A 2 23.40 1.30 6.24
CA ARG A 2 23.27 -0.04 5.61
C ARG A 2 22.81 -1.11 6.59
N ILE A 3 23.24 -1.00 7.85
CA ILE A 3 22.83 -1.95 8.92
C ILE A 3 21.33 -1.86 9.16
N ASP A 4 20.77 -0.65 9.21
CA ASP A 4 19.31 -0.46 9.38
C ASP A 4 18.55 -1.10 8.21
N GLY A 5 19.08 -0.96 6.98
CA GLY A 5 18.50 -1.60 5.80
C GLY A 5 18.47 -3.13 5.91
N ILE A 6 19.55 -3.75 6.41
CA ILE A 6 19.61 -5.20 6.62
C ILE A 6 18.59 -5.62 7.70
N ILE A 7 18.48 -4.86 8.80
CA ILE A 7 17.51 -5.14 9.86
C ILE A 7 16.08 -5.11 9.31
N LEU A 8 15.74 -4.10 8.50
CA LEU A 8 14.43 -4.00 7.87
C LEU A 8 14.13 -5.20 6.97
N LEU A 9 15.09 -5.64 6.15
CA LEU A 9 14.94 -6.81 5.29
C LEU A 9 14.78 -8.12 6.07
N VAL A 10 15.48 -8.27 7.19
CA VAL A 10 15.31 -9.43 8.09
C VAL A 10 13.89 -9.45 8.67
N ILE A 11 13.40 -8.32 9.16
CA ILE A 11 12.02 -8.21 9.69
C ILE A 11 11.01 -8.55 8.59
N PHE A 12 11.21 -8.03 7.36
CA PHE A 12 10.35 -8.35 6.23
C PHE A 12 10.33 -9.85 5.91
N THR A 13 11.48 -10.49 5.89
CA THR A 13 11.61 -11.93 5.62
C THR A 13 10.90 -12.75 6.70
N CYS A 14 11.06 -12.38 7.97
CA CYS A 14 10.35 -13.01 9.08
C CYS A 14 8.83 -12.85 8.95
N PHE A 15 8.37 -11.65 8.59
CA PHE A 15 6.95 -11.38 8.36
C PHE A 15 6.38 -12.23 7.22
N CYS A 16 7.06 -12.28 6.07
CA CYS A 16 6.64 -13.11 4.94
C CYS A 16 6.57 -14.59 5.30
N THR A 17 7.60 -15.10 5.99
CA THR A 17 7.66 -16.51 6.43
C THR A 17 6.50 -16.83 7.38
N TYR A 18 6.22 -15.94 8.34
CA TYR A 18 5.11 -16.08 9.27
C TYR A 18 3.75 -16.09 8.54
N THR A 19 3.56 -15.16 7.60
CA THR A 19 2.30 -15.03 6.85
C THR A 19 2.05 -16.26 5.97
N ILE A 20 3.10 -16.76 5.29
CA ILE A 20 3.02 -17.98 4.49
C ILE A 20 2.70 -19.18 5.39
N TYR A 21 3.38 -19.31 6.52
CA TYR A 21 3.13 -20.39 7.48
C TYR A 21 1.68 -20.38 7.99
N GLN A 22 1.17 -19.22 8.38
CA GLN A 22 -0.23 -19.05 8.78
C GLN A 22 -1.22 -19.41 7.66
N GLY A 23 -0.95 -18.94 6.43
CA GLY A 23 -1.80 -19.23 5.29
C GLY A 23 -1.88 -20.72 4.94
N LEU A 24 -0.76 -21.44 5.10
CA LEU A 24 -0.71 -22.88 4.89
C LEU A 24 -1.41 -23.68 6.02
N HIS A 25 -1.27 -23.19 7.26
CA HIS A 25 -1.82 -23.91 8.44
C HIS A 25 -3.31 -23.68 8.65
N ASN A 26 -3.85 -22.51 8.28
CA ASN A 26 -5.26 -22.17 8.45
C ASN A 26 -6.14 -22.51 7.23
N ARG A 27 -5.63 -23.29 6.29
CA ARG A 27 -6.33 -23.64 5.06
C ARG A 27 -7.65 -24.41 5.28
N ASP A 28 -7.77 -25.12 6.41
CA ASP A 28 -8.94 -25.94 6.74
C ASP A 28 -10.14 -25.15 7.30
N ASN A 29 -9.94 -23.87 7.69
CA ASN A 29 -10.98 -23.03 8.30
C ASN A 29 -11.54 -21.94 7.38
N SER A 30 -11.05 -21.82 6.15
CA SER A 30 -11.65 -20.89 5.20
C SER A 30 -12.95 -21.49 4.67
N SER A 31 -14.06 -20.80 4.96
CA SER A 31 -15.35 -21.04 4.36
C SER A 31 -15.18 -21.30 2.86
N THR A 32 -15.69 -22.44 2.41
CA THR A 32 -15.79 -22.81 0.98
C THR A 32 -16.68 -21.80 0.26
N GLU A 33 -16.16 -20.61 -0.02
CA GLU A 33 -16.73 -19.82 -1.10
C GLU A 33 -16.58 -20.64 -2.38
N ASN A 34 -17.67 -20.88 -3.07
CA ASN A 34 -17.70 -21.59 -4.34
C ASN A 34 -16.96 -20.74 -5.39
N TYR A 35 -15.64 -20.78 -5.36
CA TYR A 35 -14.83 -20.21 -6.45
C TYR A 35 -14.95 -21.14 -7.66
N THR A 36 -15.47 -20.63 -8.76
CA THR A 36 -15.34 -21.32 -10.06
C THR A 36 -13.84 -21.44 -10.37
N ALA A 37 -13.33 -22.68 -10.28
CA ALA A 37 -11.92 -22.95 -10.56
C ALA A 37 -11.60 -22.57 -12.00
N ILE A 38 -10.77 -21.54 -12.18
CA ILE A 38 -10.24 -21.17 -13.48
C ILE A 38 -8.89 -21.89 -13.72
N PRO A 39 -8.56 -22.31 -14.96
CA PRO A 39 -7.27 -22.92 -15.24
C PRO A 39 -6.11 -21.99 -14.85
N ILE A 40 -5.04 -22.56 -14.30
CA ILE A 40 -3.89 -21.79 -13.79
C ILE A 40 -3.31 -20.84 -14.84
N TRP A 41 -3.18 -21.27 -16.09
CA TRP A 41 -2.67 -20.41 -17.16
C TRP A 41 -3.53 -19.16 -17.38
N LYS A 42 -4.86 -19.29 -17.24
CA LYS A 42 -5.81 -18.19 -17.37
C LYS A 42 -5.71 -17.23 -16.18
N ALA A 43 -5.50 -17.76 -14.97
CA ALA A 43 -5.26 -16.96 -13.78
C ALA A 43 -3.97 -16.14 -13.92
N ILE A 44 -2.88 -16.76 -14.35
CA ILE A 44 -1.60 -16.10 -14.60
C ILE A 44 -1.75 -14.99 -15.65
N LEU A 45 -2.41 -15.29 -16.76
CA LEU A 45 -2.65 -14.32 -17.83
C LEU A 45 -3.44 -13.10 -17.32
N LEU A 46 -4.51 -13.32 -16.55
CA LEU A 46 -5.32 -12.24 -15.98
C LEU A 46 -4.53 -11.39 -14.97
N ILE A 47 -3.66 -12.01 -14.18
CA ILE A 47 -2.78 -11.30 -13.25
C ILE A 47 -1.80 -10.41 -14.04
N ILE A 48 -1.13 -10.96 -15.05
CA ILE A 48 -0.17 -10.20 -15.88
C ILE A 48 -0.89 -9.02 -16.57
N LEU A 49 -2.03 -9.27 -17.20
CA LEU A 49 -2.80 -8.22 -17.87
C LEU A 49 -3.28 -7.16 -16.88
N GLY A 50 -3.76 -7.55 -15.71
CA GLY A 50 -4.19 -6.64 -14.67
C GLY A 50 -3.05 -5.76 -14.14
N LEU A 51 -1.90 -6.36 -13.80
CA LEU A 51 -0.72 -5.63 -13.35
C LEU A 51 -0.19 -4.68 -14.43
N THR A 52 -0.09 -5.15 -15.67
CA THR A 52 0.35 -4.32 -16.80
C THR A 52 -0.61 -3.14 -17.01
N GLY A 53 -1.92 -3.40 -16.96
CA GLY A 53 -2.94 -2.34 -17.07
C GLY A 53 -2.86 -1.30 -15.96
N LEU A 54 -2.63 -1.72 -14.71
CA LEU A 54 -2.45 -0.82 -13.57
C LEU A 54 -1.19 0.03 -13.68
N ILE A 55 -0.07 -0.58 -14.10
CA ILE A 55 1.21 0.14 -14.27
C ILE A 55 1.07 1.18 -15.40
N ILE A 56 0.65 0.76 -16.60
CA ILE A 56 0.50 1.66 -17.75
C ILE A 56 -0.52 2.76 -17.44
N GLY A 57 -1.67 2.41 -16.86
CA GLY A 57 -2.70 3.38 -16.47
C GLY A 57 -2.20 4.39 -15.45
N GLY A 58 -1.46 3.94 -14.44
CA GLY A 58 -0.82 4.79 -13.44
C GLY A 58 0.19 5.75 -14.07
N GLU A 59 1.11 5.26 -14.91
CA GLU A 59 2.08 6.09 -15.61
C GLU A 59 1.41 7.14 -16.52
N LEU A 60 0.39 6.77 -17.25
CA LEU A 60 -0.36 7.71 -18.11
C LEU A 60 -1.00 8.83 -17.28
N ILE A 61 -1.63 8.50 -16.16
CA ILE A 61 -2.25 9.50 -15.27
C ILE A 61 -1.18 10.42 -14.70
N VAL A 62 -0.09 9.87 -14.15
CA VAL A 62 0.99 10.66 -13.55
C VAL A 62 1.64 11.59 -14.56
N ASN A 63 2.05 11.08 -15.71
CA ASN A 63 2.75 11.88 -16.72
C ASN A 63 1.89 13.04 -17.24
N ASN A 64 0.60 12.80 -17.47
CA ASN A 64 -0.32 13.87 -17.88
C ASN A 64 -0.59 14.87 -16.75
N ALA A 65 -0.76 14.40 -15.52
CA ALA A 65 -0.95 15.29 -14.36
C ALA A 65 0.28 16.15 -14.08
N VAL A 66 1.49 15.59 -14.22
CA VAL A 66 2.76 16.35 -14.13
C VAL A 66 2.82 17.42 -15.21
N THR A 67 2.50 17.08 -16.45
CA THR A 67 2.52 18.02 -17.58
C THR A 67 1.54 19.19 -17.35
N ILE A 68 0.34 18.90 -16.87
CA ILE A 68 -0.66 19.93 -16.54
C ILE A 68 -0.15 20.81 -15.39
N ALA A 69 0.34 20.22 -14.31
CA ALA A 69 0.84 20.95 -13.15
C ALA A 69 2.02 21.87 -13.51
N GLN A 70 2.94 21.40 -14.37
CA GLN A 70 4.05 22.21 -14.90
C GLN A 70 3.53 23.39 -15.75
N SER A 71 2.49 23.17 -16.57
CA SER A 71 1.88 24.24 -17.37
C SER A 71 1.23 25.33 -16.52
N TRP A 72 0.84 25.00 -15.30
CA TRP A 72 0.31 25.95 -14.30
C TRP A 72 1.39 26.63 -13.47
N GLY A 73 2.68 26.34 -13.74
CA GLY A 73 3.82 26.92 -13.03
C GLY A 73 4.05 26.35 -11.62
N ILE A 74 3.49 25.17 -11.32
CA ILE A 74 3.72 24.47 -10.06
C ILE A 74 5.16 23.96 -10.03
N SER A 75 5.86 24.16 -8.91
CA SER A 75 7.25 23.73 -8.78
C SER A 75 7.41 22.20 -8.81
N GLU A 76 8.54 21.72 -9.34
CA GLU A 76 8.83 20.28 -9.43
C GLU A 76 8.80 19.58 -8.06
N SER A 77 9.23 20.27 -7.00
CA SER A 77 9.18 19.74 -5.63
C SER A 77 7.75 19.46 -5.18
N VAL A 78 6.81 20.38 -5.44
CA VAL A 78 5.39 20.20 -5.09
C VAL A 78 4.77 19.10 -5.95
N ILE A 79 5.09 19.05 -7.24
CA ILE A 79 4.63 17.99 -8.15
C ILE A 79 5.10 16.61 -7.64
N GLY A 80 6.37 16.50 -7.24
CA GLY A 80 6.93 15.25 -6.72
C GLY A 80 6.22 14.75 -5.46
N VAL A 81 6.01 15.64 -4.49
CA VAL A 81 5.38 15.28 -3.20
C VAL A 81 3.87 15.02 -3.34
N THR A 82 3.20 15.63 -4.32
CA THR A 82 1.75 15.48 -4.50
C THR A 82 1.40 14.51 -5.63
N VAL A 83 1.64 14.92 -6.88
CA VAL A 83 1.19 14.19 -8.07
C VAL A 83 1.90 12.85 -8.21
N VAL A 84 3.23 12.83 -8.07
CA VAL A 84 4.01 11.59 -8.20
C VAL A 84 3.73 10.66 -7.02
N ALA A 85 3.67 11.18 -5.80
CA ALA A 85 3.38 10.37 -4.60
C ALA A 85 1.99 9.73 -4.68
N LEU A 86 0.95 10.48 -5.07
CA LEU A 86 -0.39 9.93 -5.31
C LEU A 86 -0.37 8.91 -6.45
N GLY A 87 0.34 9.22 -7.53
CA GLY A 87 0.42 8.37 -8.71
C GLY A 87 1.02 6.99 -8.45
N THR A 88 2.06 6.93 -7.63
CA THR A 88 2.67 5.64 -7.24
C THR A 88 1.74 4.78 -6.39
N SER A 89 0.77 5.38 -5.70
CA SER A 89 -0.24 4.69 -4.90
C SER A 89 -1.55 4.39 -5.65
N LEU A 90 -1.66 4.76 -6.94
CA LEU A 90 -2.87 4.47 -7.74
C LEU A 90 -3.17 2.99 -7.89
N PRO A 91 -2.19 2.07 -8.10
CA PRO A 91 -2.45 0.64 -8.16
C PRO A 91 -3.06 0.10 -6.86
N GLU A 92 -2.53 0.52 -5.71
CA GLU A 92 -3.03 0.13 -4.39
C GLU A 92 -4.43 0.68 -4.15
N LEU A 93 -4.66 1.94 -4.53
CA LEU A 93 -5.99 2.56 -4.43
C LEU A 93 -7.01 1.82 -5.28
N ALA A 94 -6.69 1.52 -6.55
CA ALA A 94 -7.57 0.77 -7.44
C ALA A 94 -7.90 -0.62 -6.90
N THR A 95 -6.89 -1.35 -6.41
CA THR A 95 -7.06 -2.68 -5.84
C THR A 95 -7.94 -2.65 -4.59
N SER A 96 -7.65 -1.73 -3.65
CA SER A 96 -8.41 -1.59 -2.41
C SER A 96 -9.85 -1.13 -2.66
N ALA A 97 -10.05 -0.18 -3.59
CA ALA A 97 -11.37 0.30 -3.97
C ALA A 97 -12.20 -0.83 -4.60
N MET A 98 -11.62 -1.61 -5.52
CA MET A 98 -12.30 -2.76 -6.13
C MET A 98 -12.64 -3.85 -5.11
N ALA A 99 -11.74 -4.12 -4.16
CA ALA A 99 -12.00 -5.06 -3.08
C ALA A 99 -13.15 -4.57 -2.19
N ALA A 100 -13.17 -3.29 -1.83
CA ALA A 100 -14.25 -2.66 -1.06
C ALA A 100 -15.59 -2.70 -1.80
N LEU A 101 -15.62 -2.40 -3.10
CA LEU A 101 -16.82 -2.50 -3.94
C LEU A 101 -17.37 -3.93 -3.99
N LYS A 102 -16.50 -4.93 -4.01
CA LYS A 102 -16.87 -6.35 -3.95
C LYS A 102 -17.16 -6.83 -2.52
N LYS A 103 -17.18 -5.93 -1.53
CA LYS A 103 -17.39 -6.24 -0.10
C LYS A 103 -16.35 -7.20 0.48
N ASN A 104 -15.20 -7.31 -0.14
CA ASN A 104 -14.07 -8.10 0.36
C ASN A 104 -13.18 -7.22 1.23
N THR A 105 -13.59 -7.04 2.48
CA THR A 105 -12.92 -6.16 3.44
C THR A 105 -11.51 -6.67 3.78
N ASP A 106 -11.34 -7.97 3.88
CA ASP A 106 -10.05 -8.58 4.23
C ASP A 106 -9.00 -8.29 3.15
N LEU A 107 -9.39 -8.38 1.88
CA LEU A 107 -8.52 -8.04 0.77
C LEU A 107 -8.21 -6.53 0.75
N ALA A 108 -9.20 -5.66 1.00
CA ALA A 108 -8.99 -4.22 1.00
C ALA A 108 -8.02 -3.79 2.12
N ILE A 109 -8.26 -4.24 3.36
CA ILE A 109 -7.42 -3.94 4.52
C ILE A 109 -6.03 -4.59 4.35
N GLY A 110 -6.00 -5.85 3.92
CA GLY A 110 -4.76 -6.58 3.69
C GLY A 110 -3.86 -5.91 2.66
N ASN A 111 -4.43 -5.35 1.57
CA ASN A 111 -3.69 -4.60 0.57
C ASN A 111 -3.07 -3.32 1.16
N VAL A 112 -3.82 -2.55 1.94
CA VAL A 112 -3.31 -1.30 2.57
C VAL A 112 -2.19 -1.61 3.58
N ILE A 113 -2.40 -2.57 4.47
CA ILE A 113 -1.39 -2.95 5.46
C ILE A 113 -0.18 -3.59 4.78
N GLY A 114 -0.41 -4.47 3.82
CA GLY A 114 0.64 -5.17 3.09
C GLY A 114 1.54 -4.22 2.30
N SER A 115 0.98 -3.24 1.59
CA SER A 115 1.75 -2.23 0.87
C SER A 115 2.57 -1.34 1.82
N ASN A 116 2.03 -0.95 2.97
CA ASN A 116 2.79 -0.21 3.98
C ASN A 116 3.99 -1.02 4.50
N ILE A 117 3.77 -2.29 4.84
CA ILE A 117 4.85 -3.20 5.29
C ILE A 117 5.89 -3.36 4.18
N PHE A 118 5.47 -3.60 2.95
CA PHE A 118 6.35 -3.74 1.81
C PHE A 118 7.20 -2.49 1.58
N ASN A 119 6.58 -1.31 1.57
CA ASN A 119 7.27 -0.05 1.33
C ASN A 119 8.26 0.29 2.45
N VAL A 120 7.90 0.09 3.72
CA VAL A 120 8.76 0.41 4.86
C VAL A 120 9.88 -0.63 5.01
N PHE A 121 9.58 -1.91 4.99
CA PHE A 121 10.58 -2.92 5.32
C PHE A 121 11.37 -3.41 4.10
N PHE A 122 10.74 -3.55 2.94
CA PHE A 122 11.41 -4.03 1.75
C PHE A 122 12.03 -2.90 0.93
N VAL A 123 11.23 -1.91 0.51
CA VAL A 123 11.71 -0.84 -0.38
C VAL A 123 12.75 0.04 0.32
N LEU A 124 12.45 0.56 1.51
CA LEU A 124 13.44 1.33 2.28
C LEU A 124 14.62 0.45 2.70
N GLY A 125 14.40 -0.82 3.03
CA GLY A 125 15.44 -1.78 3.37
C GLY A 125 16.46 -1.93 2.23
N ILE A 126 16.00 -2.28 1.03
CA ILE A 126 16.87 -2.41 -0.15
C ILE A 126 17.54 -1.08 -0.48
N SER A 127 16.77 0.01 -0.53
CA SER A 127 17.32 1.35 -0.83
C SER A 127 18.43 1.73 0.11
N SER A 128 18.28 1.45 1.41
CA SER A 128 19.25 1.77 2.46
C SER A 128 20.53 0.91 2.37
N VAL A 129 20.40 -0.33 1.89
CA VAL A 129 21.55 -1.22 1.65
C VAL A 129 22.36 -0.77 0.44
N ILE A 130 21.68 -0.42 -0.67
CA ILE A 130 22.32 0.05 -1.90
C ILE A 130 22.96 1.40 -1.67
N ASN A 131 22.19 2.37 -1.21
CA ASN A 131 22.65 3.72 -0.92
C ASN A 131 22.12 4.19 0.43
N PRO A 132 22.99 4.44 1.42
CA PRO A 132 22.55 4.90 2.74
C PRO A 132 21.70 6.17 2.62
N LEU A 133 20.47 6.10 3.13
CA LEU A 133 19.56 7.22 3.10
C LEU A 133 20.08 8.35 4.02
N THR A 134 20.11 9.56 3.49
CA THR A 134 20.43 10.77 4.25
C THR A 134 19.18 11.29 4.95
N SER A 135 19.36 11.82 6.15
CA SER A 135 18.26 12.50 6.85
C SER A 135 17.91 13.80 6.11
N TYR A 136 16.63 14.08 5.98
CA TYR A 136 16.11 15.33 5.43
C TYR A 136 15.29 16.09 6.50
N PRO A 137 15.08 17.40 6.31
CA PRO A 137 14.26 18.19 7.23
C PRO A 137 12.93 17.60 7.51
N ASN A 138 12.13 17.43 8.14
CA ASN A 138 10.77 16.83 8.30
C ASN A 138 10.69 15.30 8.34
N LEU A 139 11.79 14.56 8.20
CA LEU A 139 11.78 13.09 8.28
C LEU A 139 11.02 12.57 9.53
N GLN A 140 11.19 13.25 10.67
CA GLN A 140 10.54 12.86 11.92
C GLN A 140 9.01 13.07 11.86
N VAL A 141 8.57 14.14 11.21
CA VAL A 141 7.14 14.44 11.03
C VAL A 141 6.51 13.41 10.10
N ASP A 142 7.16 13.13 8.97
CA ASP A 142 6.68 12.15 8.00
C ASP A 142 6.63 10.74 8.60
N ALA A 143 7.67 10.35 9.35
CA ALA A 143 7.70 9.08 10.06
C ALA A 143 6.61 8.99 11.15
N ALA A 144 6.37 10.07 11.89
CA ALA A 144 5.31 10.13 12.88
C ALA A 144 3.92 10.05 12.25
N MET A 145 3.70 10.71 11.09
CA MET A 145 2.45 10.62 10.33
C MET A 145 2.21 9.22 9.77
N ALA A 146 3.23 8.58 9.21
CA ALA A 146 3.15 7.21 8.72
C ALA A 146 2.84 6.20 9.84
N ALA A 147 3.54 6.32 10.98
CA ALA A 147 3.28 5.48 12.15
C ALA A 147 1.92 5.76 12.77
N GLY A 148 1.55 7.03 12.90
CA GLY A 148 0.27 7.48 13.47
C GLY A 148 -0.94 7.03 12.64
N SER A 149 -0.87 7.15 11.32
CA SER A 149 -1.93 6.67 10.42
C SER A 149 -2.10 5.15 10.47
N SER A 150 -1.00 4.40 10.52
CA SER A 150 -1.03 2.95 10.66
C SER A 150 -1.60 2.51 12.02
N LEU A 151 -1.23 3.21 13.10
CA LEU A 151 -1.78 2.96 14.43
C LEU A 151 -3.27 3.31 14.51
N LEU A 152 -3.69 4.41 13.90
CA LEU A 152 -5.09 4.82 13.84
C LEU A 152 -5.94 3.79 13.09
N LEU A 153 -5.44 3.29 11.96
CA LEU A 153 -6.08 2.21 11.21
C LEU A 153 -6.25 0.96 12.08
N LEU A 154 -5.19 0.57 12.78
CA LEU A 154 -5.22 -0.57 13.70
C LEU A 154 -6.25 -0.38 14.81
N LEU A 155 -6.30 0.81 15.42
CA LEU A 155 -7.29 1.14 16.46
C LEU A 155 -8.71 1.04 15.93
N PHE A 156 -9.01 1.55 14.75
CA PHE A 156 -10.33 1.45 14.14
C PHE A 156 -10.73 -0.01 13.90
N ILE A 157 -9.81 -0.86 13.42
CA ILE A 157 -10.07 -2.28 13.23
C ILE A 157 -10.32 -3.00 14.55
N LEU A 158 -9.58 -2.67 15.61
CA LEU A 158 -9.71 -3.29 16.94
C LEU A 158 -11.00 -2.87 17.66
N ILE A 159 -11.40 -1.59 17.52
CA ILE A 159 -12.60 -1.04 18.16
C ILE A 159 -13.85 -1.51 17.43
N SER A 160 -13.78 -1.71 16.13
CA SER A 160 -14.92 -2.14 15.32
C SER A 160 -15.30 -3.59 15.65
N ARG A 161 -16.54 -3.80 16.14
CA ARG A 161 -17.07 -5.13 16.46
C ARG A 161 -17.08 -6.12 15.28
N LYS A 162 -17.09 -5.61 14.05
CA LYS A 162 -17.14 -6.44 12.82
C LYS A 162 -15.79 -6.46 12.07
N ARG A 163 -14.72 -5.90 12.64
CA ARG A 163 -13.42 -5.73 11.95
C ARG A 163 -13.54 -5.04 10.59
N ASN A 164 -14.54 -4.17 10.43
CA ASN A 164 -14.81 -3.41 9.22
C ASN A 164 -14.56 -1.94 9.49
N ILE A 165 -14.03 -1.22 8.49
CA ILE A 165 -13.87 0.23 8.55
C ILE A 165 -15.17 0.86 8.09
N ASN A 166 -15.73 1.74 8.94
CA ASN A 166 -16.93 2.49 8.65
C ASN A 166 -16.60 3.75 7.82
N ARG A 167 -17.62 4.32 7.16
CA ARG A 167 -17.45 5.55 6.36
C ARG A 167 -16.92 6.73 7.18
N ILE A 168 -17.33 6.84 8.44
CA ILE A 168 -16.89 7.93 9.35
C ILE A 168 -15.39 7.78 9.63
N GLU A 169 -14.92 6.57 9.92
CA GLU A 169 -13.51 6.27 10.14
C GLU A 169 -12.66 6.57 8.89
N GLY A 170 -13.15 6.17 7.70
CA GLY A 170 -12.52 6.50 6.43
C GLY A 170 -12.44 8.00 6.14
N ILE A 171 -13.53 8.74 6.39
CA ILE A 171 -13.57 10.20 6.24
C ILE A 171 -12.61 10.88 7.22
N SER A 172 -12.52 10.41 8.46
CA SER A 172 -11.59 10.96 9.44
C SER A 172 -10.13 10.80 9.01
N MET A 173 -9.76 9.63 8.46
CA MET A 173 -8.41 9.39 7.93
C MET A 173 -8.10 10.29 6.73
N LEU A 174 -9.06 10.44 5.79
CA LEU A 174 -8.91 11.37 4.66
C LEU A 174 -8.78 12.83 5.11
N THR A 175 -9.50 13.24 6.14
CA THR A 175 -9.40 14.60 6.70
C THR A 175 -8.02 14.83 7.31
N ILE A 176 -7.51 13.87 8.10
CA ILE A 176 -6.16 13.93 8.68
C ILE A 176 -5.11 14.03 7.58
N TYR A 177 -5.22 13.23 6.54
CA TYR A 177 -4.31 13.30 5.40
C TYR A 177 -4.38 14.63 4.66
N GLY A 178 -5.58 15.21 4.52
CA GLY A 178 -5.75 16.50 3.85
C GLY A 178 -5.23 17.71 4.64
N ILE A 179 -5.06 17.56 5.96
CA ILE A 179 -4.47 18.60 6.83
C ILE A 179 -2.93 18.50 6.83
N TYR A 180 -2.41 17.29 6.68
CA TYR A 180 -0.98 17.04 6.56
C TYR A 180 -0.42 17.57 5.24
#